data_c8c707797f63a25981d6fce30c13ea06
#
_entry.id   c8c707797f63a25981d6fce30c13ea06
#
_cell.length_a   1.000
_cell.length_b   1.000
_cell.length_c   1.000
_cell.angle_alpha   90.00
_cell.angle_beta   90.00
_cell.angle_gamma   90.00
#
_symmetry.space_group_name_H-M   'P 1'
#
loop_
_entity.id
_entity.type
_entity.pdbx_description
1 polymer ?
#
loop_
_entity_poly.entity_id
_entity_poly.type
_entity_poly.pdbx_seq_one_letter_code
_entity_poly.pdbx_strand_id
1 'polypeptide(L)'
;MPKYNNYAYIDGANLHYTYENLDWELDYQKLLNHLKTKYGVIVAHYFIGKTPNTQGIYDKLSSYGYNIKLKDPSPYDTEEEVCPHCGEVITPPERRFKADIDSYLTMQLMLDINDFNKAVIITSDGDYDNLVKRLLLQDKLRIVFAPCKKGCSWLLKSVARGRIAFIDDYRAELEKI
;
A
#
# COMPACT_ATOMS: atom_id res chain seq x y z
N MET A 1 26.76 -3.12 14.00
CA MET A 1 25.88 -2.47 12.99
C MET A 1 24.80 -1.73 13.75
N PRO A 2 24.45 -0.48 13.42
CA PRO A 2 23.34 0.19 14.08
C PRO A 2 22.09 -0.65 13.84
N LYS A 3 21.40 -1.02 14.90
CA LYS A 3 20.17 -1.81 14.84
C LYS A 3 19.07 -0.87 14.38
N TYR A 4 18.77 -0.85 13.06
CA TYR A 4 17.66 -0.07 12.54
C TYR A 4 16.35 -0.68 13.05
N ASN A 5 15.51 0.15 13.64
CA ASN A 5 14.17 -0.17 14.07
C ASN A 5 13.21 0.55 13.10
N ASN A 6 13.09 0.06 11.87
CA ASN A 6 12.20 0.66 10.87
C ASN A 6 10.94 -0.20 10.75
N TYR A 7 9.81 0.45 10.47
CA TYR A 7 8.54 -0.21 10.21
C TYR A 7 8.14 0.00 8.75
N ALA A 8 7.49 -0.99 8.16
CA ALA A 8 6.86 -0.87 6.85
C ALA A 8 5.34 -0.82 6.98
N TYR A 9 4.73 0.07 6.22
CA TYR A 9 3.28 0.25 6.12
C TYR A 9 2.88 0.05 4.67
N ILE A 10 2.14 -1.02 4.41
CA ILE A 10 1.88 -1.54 3.08
C ILE A 10 0.40 -1.40 2.77
N ASP A 11 0.08 -0.59 1.78
CA ASP A 11 -1.25 -0.55 1.18
C ASP A 11 -1.42 -1.80 0.31
N GLY A 12 -2.05 -2.81 0.89
CA GLY A 12 -2.21 -4.11 0.24
C GLY A 12 -3.13 -4.08 -0.96
N ALA A 13 -4.15 -3.22 -0.96
CA ALA A 13 -5.04 -3.06 -2.09
C ALA A 13 -4.30 -2.44 -3.28
N ASN A 14 -3.56 -1.35 -3.06
CA ASN A 14 -2.77 -0.68 -4.09
C ASN A 14 -1.69 -1.60 -4.66
N LEU A 15 -0.99 -2.35 -3.80
CA LEU A 15 0.02 -3.32 -4.21
C LEU A 15 -0.58 -4.43 -5.07
N HIS A 16 -1.69 -5.03 -4.64
CA HIS A 16 -2.37 -6.11 -5.34
C HIS A 16 -2.88 -5.66 -6.72
N TYR A 17 -3.62 -4.55 -6.78
CA TYR A 17 -4.13 -3.98 -8.02
C TYR A 17 -3.05 -3.71 -9.06
N THR A 18 -1.89 -3.25 -8.61
CA THR A 18 -0.78 -2.98 -9.53
C THR A 18 -0.27 -4.27 -10.15
N TYR A 19 -0.11 -5.34 -9.36
CA TYR A 19 0.46 -6.60 -9.85
C TYR A 19 -0.52 -7.46 -10.64
N GLU A 20 -1.84 -7.29 -10.51
CA GLU A 20 -2.83 -7.91 -11.41
C GLU A 20 -2.69 -7.43 -12.86
N ASN A 21 -2.09 -6.25 -13.08
CA ASN A 21 -1.93 -5.62 -14.39
C ASN A 21 -0.48 -5.66 -14.92
N LEU A 22 0.43 -6.33 -14.23
CA LEU A 22 1.81 -6.52 -14.66
C LEU A 22 2.01 -7.93 -15.25
N ASP A 23 3.09 -8.06 -16.03
CA ASP A 23 3.49 -9.31 -16.69
C ASP A 23 4.32 -10.26 -15.80
N TRP A 24 4.34 -10.00 -14.48
CA TRP A 24 5.09 -10.80 -13.52
C TRP A 24 4.39 -10.84 -12.14
N GLU A 25 4.65 -11.90 -11.37
CA GLU A 25 4.07 -12.11 -10.05
C GLU A 25 5.08 -11.77 -8.94
N LEU A 26 4.66 -10.93 -7.99
CA LEU A 26 5.48 -10.55 -6.85
C LEU A 26 5.55 -11.69 -5.82
N ASP A 27 6.77 -12.04 -5.41
CA ASP A 27 6.99 -12.93 -4.27
C ASP A 27 7.00 -12.11 -2.97
N TYR A 28 5.93 -12.22 -2.19
CA TYR A 28 5.78 -11.48 -0.93
C TYR A 28 6.81 -11.88 0.13
N GLN A 29 7.31 -13.11 0.14
CA GLN A 29 8.36 -13.52 1.06
C GLN A 29 9.69 -12.87 0.69
N LYS A 30 10.03 -12.82 -0.60
CA LYS A 30 11.20 -12.10 -1.10
C LYS A 30 11.09 -10.60 -0.82
N LEU A 31 9.91 -10.00 -1.01
CA LEU A 31 9.66 -8.59 -0.67
C LEU A 31 9.93 -8.33 0.82
N LEU A 32 9.40 -9.14 1.72
CA LEU A 32 9.64 -8.98 3.15
C LEU A 32 11.12 -9.10 3.50
N ASN A 33 11.84 -10.05 2.91
CA ASN A 33 13.27 -10.22 3.10
C ASN A 33 14.05 -9.00 2.58
N HIS A 34 13.68 -8.47 1.43
CA HIS A 34 14.26 -7.24 0.87
C HIS A 34 14.06 -6.04 1.80
N LEU A 35 12.84 -5.87 2.34
CA LEU A 35 12.54 -4.82 3.32
C LEU A 35 13.40 -4.95 4.59
N LYS A 36 13.56 -6.17 5.11
CA LYS A 36 14.40 -6.45 6.29
C LYS A 36 15.87 -6.16 6.02
N THR A 37 16.40 -6.65 4.91
CA THR A 37 17.85 -6.58 4.62
C THR A 37 18.29 -5.20 4.15
N LYS A 38 17.53 -4.57 3.25
CA LYS A 38 17.91 -3.30 2.63
C LYS A 38 17.47 -2.07 3.43
N TYR A 39 16.31 -2.15 4.06
CA TYR A 39 15.74 -1.00 4.76
C TYR A 39 15.71 -1.15 6.29
N GLY A 40 16.18 -2.29 6.83
CA GLY A 40 16.20 -2.54 8.27
C GLY A 40 14.81 -2.62 8.90
N VAL A 41 13.81 -3.09 8.15
CA VAL A 41 12.44 -3.24 8.63
C VAL A 41 12.36 -4.41 9.60
N ILE A 42 11.80 -4.18 10.79
CA ILE A 42 11.57 -5.23 11.79
C ILE A 42 10.09 -5.58 11.95
N VAL A 43 9.20 -4.65 11.60
CA VAL A 43 7.75 -4.85 11.59
C VAL A 43 7.22 -4.42 10.21
N ALA A 44 6.43 -5.27 9.57
CA ALA A 44 5.77 -4.97 8.30
C ALA A 44 4.25 -5.12 8.47
N HIS A 45 3.54 -4.00 8.58
CA HIS A 45 2.09 -3.95 8.61
C HIS A 45 1.54 -4.02 7.18
N TYR A 46 0.64 -4.95 6.93
CA TYR A 46 -0.03 -5.13 5.64
C TYR A 46 -1.52 -4.84 5.79
N PHE A 47 -1.96 -3.72 5.24
CA PHE A 47 -3.33 -3.24 5.33
C PHE A 47 -4.15 -3.71 4.14
N ILE A 48 -5.29 -4.34 4.38
CA ILE A 48 -6.16 -4.85 3.33
C ILE A 48 -7.62 -4.90 3.80
N GLY A 49 -8.53 -4.66 2.86
CA GLY A 49 -9.97 -4.86 3.08
C GLY A 49 -10.31 -6.34 3.26
N LYS A 50 -11.19 -6.64 4.20
CA LYS A 50 -11.66 -8.00 4.44
C LYS A 50 -12.62 -8.41 3.33
N THR A 51 -12.33 -9.52 2.66
CA THR A 51 -13.21 -10.13 1.66
C THR A 51 -13.39 -11.61 1.95
N PRO A 52 -14.58 -12.19 1.67
CA PRO A 52 -14.90 -13.58 2.08
C PRO A 52 -13.95 -14.65 1.54
N ASN A 53 -13.37 -14.44 0.36
CA ASN A 53 -12.58 -15.46 -0.34
C ASN A 53 -11.06 -15.30 -0.19
N THR A 54 -10.58 -14.42 0.69
CA THR A 54 -9.15 -14.07 0.77
C THR A 54 -8.46 -14.56 2.05
N GLN A 55 -9.13 -15.37 2.88
CA GLN A 55 -8.54 -15.88 4.14
C GLN A 55 -7.21 -16.61 3.90
N GLY A 56 -7.12 -17.44 2.86
CA GLY A 56 -5.88 -18.17 2.53
C GLY A 56 -4.69 -17.25 2.20
N ILE A 57 -4.96 -16.07 1.62
CA ILE A 57 -3.92 -15.07 1.35
C ILE A 57 -3.44 -14.46 2.67
N TYR A 58 -4.35 -14.15 3.59
CA TYR A 58 -4.00 -13.57 4.89
C TYR A 58 -3.17 -14.53 5.73
N ASP A 59 -3.56 -15.80 5.77
CA ASP A 59 -2.83 -16.85 6.49
C ASP A 59 -1.41 -17.02 5.91
N LYS A 60 -1.28 -17.01 4.58
CA LYS A 60 0.00 -17.09 3.89
C LYS A 60 0.91 -15.89 4.19
N LEU A 61 0.39 -14.68 4.09
CA LEU A 61 1.15 -13.46 4.42
C LEU A 61 1.57 -13.42 5.89
N SER A 62 0.67 -13.82 6.79
CA SER A 62 0.99 -13.96 8.22
C SER A 62 2.10 -14.98 8.47
N SER A 63 2.10 -16.11 7.76
CA SER A 63 3.13 -17.14 7.88
C SER A 63 4.52 -16.66 7.42
N TYR A 64 4.58 -15.68 6.51
CA TYR A 64 5.84 -15.03 6.11
C TYR A 64 6.34 -14.03 7.15
N GLY A 65 5.47 -13.57 8.06
CA GLY A 65 5.79 -12.62 9.12
C GLY A 65 5.28 -11.21 8.89
N TYR A 66 4.30 -11.01 8.00
CA TYR A 66 3.55 -9.76 7.91
C TYR A 66 2.55 -9.64 9.06
N ASN A 67 2.42 -8.45 9.61
CA ASN A 67 1.36 -8.12 10.57
C ASN A 67 0.14 -7.62 9.80
N ILE A 68 -0.85 -8.52 9.59
CA ILE A 68 -2.03 -8.24 8.79
C ILE A 68 -2.99 -7.35 9.56
N LYS A 69 -3.40 -6.25 8.94
CA LYS A 69 -4.37 -5.28 9.44
C LYS A 69 -5.62 -5.31 8.55
N LEU A 70 -6.65 -6.00 9.01
CA LEU A 70 -7.91 -6.15 8.27
C LEU A 70 -8.84 -5.00 8.58
N LYS A 71 -9.44 -4.43 7.55
CA LYS A 71 -10.50 -3.42 7.64
C LYS A 71 -11.79 -3.98 7.09
N ASP A 72 -12.85 -3.97 7.89
CA ASP A 72 -14.18 -4.34 7.42
C ASP A 72 -14.65 -3.31 6.39
N PRO A 73 -15.17 -3.76 5.22
CA PRO A 73 -15.67 -2.85 4.20
C PRO A 73 -17.00 -2.21 4.62
N SER A 74 -17.16 -0.95 4.30
CA SER A 74 -18.41 -0.21 4.47
C SER A 74 -19.19 -0.18 3.17
N PRO A 75 -20.52 -0.32 3.20
CA PRO A 75 -21.35 -0.19 2.02
C PRO A 75 -21.40 1.28 1.57
N TYR A 76 -21.43 1.48 0.26
CA TYR A 76 -21.73 2.76 -0.37
C TYR A 76 -22.56 2.52 -1.62
N ASP A 77 -23.41 3.46 -1.98
CA ASP A 77 -24.20 3.39 -3.20
C ASP A 77 -23.47 4.19 -4.31
N THR A 78 -23.31 3.61 -5.48
CA THR A 78 -22.76 4.32 -6.64
C THR A 78 -23.78 5.34 -7.14
N GLU A 79 -23.30 6.40 -7.79
CA GLU A 79 -24.18 7.34 -8.45
C GLU A 79 -24.76 6.71 -9.72
N GLU A 80 -25.99 7.14 -10.05
CA GLU A 80 -26.63 6.81 -11.31
C GLU A 80 -25.90 7.51 -12.45
N GLU A 81 -25.53 6.75 -13.50
CA GLU A 81 -24.95 7.32 -14.72
C GLU A 81 -26.04 7.49 -15.78
N VAL A 82 -26.28 8.74 -16.16
CA VAL A 82 -27.29 9.07 -17.18
C VAL A 82 -26.65 9.55 -18.48
N CYS A 83 -27.30 9.21 -19.60
CA CYS A 83 -26.87 9.70 -20.90
C CYS A 83 -27.02 11.22 -20.99
N PRO A 84 -25.96 11.98 -21.30
CA PRO A 84 -26.01 13.44 -21.36
C PRO A 84 -26.87 13.97 -22.53
N HIS A 85 -27.26 13.11 -23.49
CA HIS A 85 -28.03 13.50 -24.65
C HIS A 85 -29.51 13.19 -24.52
N CYS A 86 -29.91 12.05 -23.97
CA CYS A 86 -31.30 11.62 -23.89
C CYS A 86 -31.84 11.51 -22.45
N GLY A 87 -30.99 11.58 -21.44
CA GLY A 87 -31.37 11.45 -20.03
C GLY A 87 -31.69 10.02 -19.59
N GLU A 88 -31.50 9.02 -20.47
CA GLU A 88 -31.70 7.63 -20.08
C GLU A 88 -30.62 7.14 -19.14
N VAL A 89 -31.00 6.29 -18.17
CA VAL A 89 -30.08 5.66 -17.24
C VAL A 89 -29.21 4.64 -17.99
N ILE A 90 -27.91 4.89 -18.04
CA ILE A 90 -26.91 3.99 -18.62
C ILE A 90 -26.53 2.92 -17.59
N THR A 91 -26.24 3.37 -16.37
CA THR A 91 -25.85 2.49 -15.27
C THR A 91 -26.72 2.83 -14.06
N PRO A 92 -27.54 1.91 -13.55
CA PRO A 92 -28.31 2.15 -12.33
C PRO A 92 -27.39 2.20 -11.12
N PRO A 93 -27.81 2.83 -10.01
CA PRO A 93 -27.04 2.84 -8.77
C PRO A 93 -26.91 1.40 -8.24
N GLU A 94 -25.70 1.05 -7.85
CA GLU A 94 -25.38 -0.26 -7.27
C GLU A 94 -24.83 -0.09 -5.86
N ARG A 95 -25.18 -1.01 -4.97
CA ARG A 95 -24.58 -1.07 -3.63
C ARG A 95 -23.24 -1.80 -3.72
N ARG A 96 -22.17 -1.07 -3.44
CA ARG A 96 -20.80 -1.58 -3.41
C ARG A 96 -20.22 -1.51 -2.00
N PHE A 97 -19.08 -2.17 -1.82
CA PHE A 97 -18.36 -2.17 -0.55
C PHE A 97 -16.93 -1.72 -0.76
N LYS A 98 -16.49 -0.79 0.08
CA LYS A 98 -15.11 -0.29 0.07
C LYS A 98 -14.55 -0.27 1.49
N ALA A 99 -13.32 -0.75 1.66
CA ALA A 99 -12.57 -0.58 2.89
C ALA A 99 -11.71 0.68 2.76
N ASP A 100 -11.86 1.61 3.71
CA ASP A 100 -11.01 2.80 3.80
C ASP A 100 -9.68 2.40 4.46
N ILE A 101 -8.74 1.99 3.60
CA ILE A 101 -7.40 1.55 4.01
C ILE A 101 -6.52 2.74 4.33
N ASP A 102 -6.67 3.85 3.62
CA ASP A 102 -5.80 5.02 3.69
C ASP A 102 -5.83 5.68 5.05
N SER A 103 -7.03 5.92 5.57
CA SER A 103 -7.19 6.47 6.91
C SER A 103 -6.73 5.50 7.99
N TYR A 104 -6.97 4.18 7.82
CA TYR A 104 -6.52 3.17 8.78
C TYR A 104 -5.00 3.06 8.84
N LEU A 105 -4.33 2.98 7.67
CA LEU A 105 -2.87 2.95 7.57
C LEU A 105 -2.27 4.21 8.18
N THR A 106 -2.78 5.39 7.82
CA THR A 106 -2.32 6.68 8.33
C THR A 106 -2.47 6.78 9.84
N MET A 107 -3.63 6.37 10.38
CA MET A 107 -3.89 6.36 11.82
C MET A 107 -2.91 5.44 12.55
N GLN A 108 -2.74 4.20 12.08
CA GLN A 108 -1.84 3.23 12.72
C GLN A 108 -0.40 3.74 12.71
N LEU A 109 0.08 4.30 11.59
CA LEU A 109 1.42 4.85 11.49
C LEU A 109 1.63 6.01 12.48
N MET A 110 0.63 6.88 12.63
CA MET A 110 0.72 7.98 13.59
C MET A 110 0.68 7.52 15.04
N LEU A 111 -0.02 6.43 15.35
CA LEU A 111 0.02 5.81 16.68
C LEU A 111 1.40 5.22 16.99
N ASP A 112 2.03 4.59 16.01
CA ASP A 112 3.34 3.94 16.13
C ASP A 112 4.52 4.93 16.00
N ILE A 113 4.27 6.24 15.83
CA ILE A 113 5.30 7.22 15.41
C ILE A 113 6.54 7.26 16.33
N ASN A 114 6.37 6.92 17.59
CA ASN A 114 7.44 6.88 18.57
C ASN A 114 8.12 5.50 18.70
N ASP A 115 7.55 4.45 18.08
CA ASP A 115 8.00 3.07 18.22
C ASP A 115 9.04 2.68 17.16
N PHE A 116 9.16 3.47 16.08
CA PHE A 116 10.11 3.21 15.01
C PHE A 116 11.08 4.38 14.77
N ASN A 117 12.22 4.07 14.16
CA ASN A 117 13.16 5.09 13.72
C ASN A 117 12.67 5.77 12.46
N LYS A 118 12.39 5.01 11.40
CA LYS A 118 11.87 5.51 10.13
C LYS A 118 10.84 4.55 9.54
N ALA A 119 9.89 5.09 8.78
CA ALA A 119 8.87 4.34 8.06
C ALA A 119 9.26 4.10 6.60
N VAL A 120 8.95 2.89 6.12
CA VAL A 120 8.87 2.55 4.70
C VAL A 120 7.40 2.53 4.33
N ILE A 121 6.98 3.31 3.34
CA ILE A 121 5.59 3.33 2.88
C ILE A 121 5.52 2.63 1.53
N ILE A 122 4.66 1.61 1.42
CA ILE A 122 4.44 0.92 0.14
C ILE A 122 3.08 1.29 -0.40
N THR A 123 3.07 2.19 -1.37
CA THR A 123 1.90 2.65 -2.11
C THR A 123 2.33 3.42 -3.36
N SER A 124 1.46 3.55 -4.34
CA SER A 124 1.58 4.46 -5.49
C SER A 124 0.54 5.59 -5.45
N ASP A 125 -0.32 5.60 -4.42
CA ASP A 125 -1.44 6.51 -4.30
C ASP A 125 -1.01 7.91 -3.81
N GLY A 126 -1.54 8.93 -4.48
CA GLY A 126 -1.29 10.33 -4.16
C GLY A 126 -1.91 10.81 -2.87
N ASP A 127 -2.94 10.15 -2.37
CA ASP A 127 -3.66 10.55 -1.16
C ASP A 127 -2.79 10.47 0.11
N TYR A 128 -1.68 9.72 0.03
CA TYR A 128 -0.66 9.68 1.09
C TYR A 128 0.35 10.86 1.06
N ASP A 129 0.20 11.84 0.18
CA ASP A 129 1.13 12.97 0.06
C ASP A 129 1.35 13.72 1.37
N ASN A 130 0.28 14.00 2.10
CA ASN A 130 0.33 14.71 3.38
C ASN A 130 1.03 13.87 4.47
N LEU A 131 0.82 12.54 4.48
CA LEU A 131 1.53 11.63 5.37
C LEU A 131 3.03 11.65 5.08
N VAL A 132 3.41 11.56 3.81
CA VAL A 132 4.82 11.60 3.37
C VAL A 132 5.47 12.94 3.73
N LYS A 133 4.79 14.08 3.50
CA LYS A 133 5.25 15.40 3.93
C LYS A 133 5.49 15.46 5.44
N ARG A 134 4.57 14.93 6.23
CA ARG A 134 4.69 14.92 7.70
C ARG A 134 5.89 14.09 8.15
N LEU A 135 6.07 12.90 7.58
CA LEU A 135 7.21 12.03 7.90
C LEU A 135 8.56 12.66 7.51
N LEU A 136 8.60 13.38 6.38
CA LEU A 136 9.79 14.13 5.98
C LEU A 136 10.14 15.25 6.96
N LEU A 137 9.16 16.03 7.40
CA LEU A 137 9.35 17.11 8.37
C LEU A 137 9.88 16.60 9.72
N GLN A 138 9.52 15.39 10.11
CA GLN A 138 9.94 14.76 11.36
C GLN A 138 11.21 13.89 11.20
N ASP A 139 11.82 13.86 10.02
CA ASP A 139 12.88 12.92 9.61
C ASP A 139 12.53 11.44 9.87
N LYS A 140 11.24 11.11 9.76
CA LYS A 140 10.69 9.76 10.00
C LYS A 140 10.47 8.96 8.71
N LEU A 141 10.64 9.53 7.51
CA LEU A 141 10.55 8.79 6.25
C LEU A 141 11.88 8.09 5.93
N ARG A 142 11.84 6.77 5.73
CA ARG A 142 12.96 6.02 5.13
C ARG A 142 12.87 6.12 3.62
N ILE A 143 11.75 5.68 3.05
CA ILE A 143 11.49 5.67 1.61
C ILE A 143 10.00 5.42 1.33
N VAL A 144 9.50 5.95 0.22
CA VAL A 144 8.30 5.46 -0.45
C VAL A 144 8.74 4.39 -1.44
N PHE A 145 8.21 3.19 -1.34
CA PHE A 145 8.53 2.08 -2.21
C PHE A 145 7.31 1.74 -3.06
N ALA A 146 7.13 2.46 -4.17
CA ALA A 146 5.95 2.33 -5.01
C ALA A 146 5.99 1.04 -5.85
N PRO A 147 4.85 0.38 -6.09
CA PRO A 147 4.78 -0.83 -6.90
C PRO A 147 5.43 -0.67 -8.28
N CYS A 148 5.00 0.31 -9.07
CA CYS A 148 5.59 0.58 -10.38
C CYS A 148 5.70 2.07 -10.67
N LYS A 149 6.59 2.42 -11.60
CA LYS A 149 6.84 3.82 -11.98
C LYS A 149 5.69 4.43 -12.76
N LYS A 150 5.06 3.65 -13.65
CA LYS A 150 4.00 4.11 -14.56
C LYS A 150 2.71 4.46 -13.80
N GLY A 151 2.32 3.64 -12.83
CA GLY A 151 1.09 3.84 -12.05
C GLY A 151 1.24 4.75 -10.82
N CYS A 152 2.48 5.17 -10.51
CA CYS A 152 2.71 5.99 -9.32
C CYS A 152 2.27 7.45 -9.54
N SER A 153 1.50 7.99 -8.59
CA SER A 153 1.02 9.37 -8.60
C SER A 153 2.18 10.37 -8.75
N TRP A 154 1.97 11.37 -9.60
CA TRP A 154 2.90 12.50 -9.74
C TRP A 154 3.08 13.26 -8.42
N LEU A 155 1.97 13.45 -7.69
CA LEU A 155 1.98 14.14 -6.41
C LEU A 155 2.90 13.43 -5.41
N LEU A 156 2.76 12.10 -5.29
CA LEU A 156 3.61 11.29 -4.41
C LEU A 156 5.09 11.37 -4.80
N LYS A 157 5.40 11.28 -6.10
CA LYS A 157 6.78 11.45 -6.61
C LYS A 157 7.37 12.81 -6.25
N SER A 158 6.59 13.88 -6.39
CA SER A 158 7.05 15.24 -6.13
C SER A 158 7.34 15.50 -4.65
N VAL A 159 6.50 14.98 -3.76
CA VAL A 159 6.67 15.19 -2.30
C VAL A 159 7.76 14.33 -1.70
N ALA A 160 7.99 13.12 -2.21
CA ALA A 160 8.99 12.21 -1.69
C ALA A 160 10.45 12.71 -1.87
N ARG A 161 10.68 13.72 -2.71
CA ARG A 161 11.96 14.43 -2.87
C ARG A 161 13.17 13.50 -3.02
N GLY A 162 13.08 12.51 -3.90
CA GLY A 162 14.13 11.52 -4.15
C GLY A 162 14.18 10.37 -3.13
N ARG A 163 13.35 10.38 -2.09
CA ARG A 163 13.15 9.21 -1.22
C ARG A 163 12.03 8.32 -1.74
N ILE A 164 12.11 7.95 -3.02
CA ILE A 164 11.20 7.04 -3.69
C ILE A 164 11.99 6.03 -4.53
N ALA A 165 11.57 4.78 -4.51
CA ALA A 165 12.04 3.71 -5.38
C ALA A 165 10.84 2.90 -5.87
N PHE A 166 11.05 2.06 -6.87
CA PHE A 166 9.99 1.27 -7.49
C PHE A 166 10.30 -0.21 -7.35
N ILE A 167 9.28 -1.00 -6.99
CA ILE A 167 9.43 -2.46 -6.83
C ILE A 167 9.81 -3.09 -8.16
N ASP A 168 9.30 -2.58 -9.29
CA ASP A 168 9.67 -3.04 -10.64
C ASP A 168 11.17 -2.98 -10.94
N ASP A 169 11.89 -2.01 -10.38
CA ASP A 169 13.35 -1.91 -10.57
C ASP A 169 14.10 -3.10 -9.91
N TYR A 170 13.40 -3.87 -9.08
CA TYR A 170 13.93 -5.04 -8.37
C TYR A 170 13.29 -6.36 -8.84
N ARG A 171 12.66 -6.38 -10.02
CA ARG A 171 11.96 -7.57 -10.56
C ARG A 171 12.84 -8.83 -10.47
N ALA A 172 14.09 -8.78 -10.89
CA ALA A 172 14.99 -9.92 -10.85
C ALA A 172 15.18 -10.54 -9.45
N GLU A 173 15.02 -9.73 -8.39
CA GLU A 173 15.15 -10.16 -6.99
C GLU A 173 13.82 -10.61 -6.40
N LEU A 174 12.69 -10.01 -6.87
CA LEU A 174 11.39 -10.09 -6.21
C LEU A 174 10.36 -10.93 -6.95
N GLU A 175 10.63 -11.30 -8.22
CA GLU A 175 9.72 -12.13 -9.02
C GLU A 175 9.61 -13.54 -8.44
N LYS A 176 8.39 -14.06 -8.42
CA LYS A 176 8.11 -15.44 -8.06
C LYS A 176 8.56 -16.34 -9.19
N ILE A 177 9.40 -17.31 -8.86
CA ILE A 177 9.93 -18.33 -9.79
C ILE A 177 9.01 -19.54 -9.80
#